data_c5a351819eaa881a8bd80c97bdbda3ec
#
_entry.id   c5a351819eaa881a8bd80c97bdbda3ec
#
_cell.length_a   1.000
_cell.length_b   1.000
_cell.length_c   1.000
_cell.angle_alpha   90.00
_cell.angle_beta   90.00
_cell.angle_gamma   90.00
#
_symmetry.space_group_name_H-M   'P 1'
#
loop_
_entity.id
_entity.type
_entity.pdbx_description
1 polymer ?
#
loop_
_entity_poly.entity_id
_entity_poly.type
_entity_poly.pdbx_seq_one_letter_code
_entity_poly.pdbx_strand_id
1 'polypeptide(L)'
;AVEEIMNGNLSLSDQVHISEKAWRMEGSKMFVGVNSQVSVEDLLRGIIIQSGNDASVAIAEHIAGSEDAFADMMNQYSEVLGMSNSFFMNSSGLDTEVYYNTMSARDLSILAQATISRHADYYPIYAEREFTYNDIRQTNRNSLLFRDRNVDGMKTGWTDAAGYCLVASAERDGMRLISVVMGTASEESRAIETQKLMTYGFRYFETHKLYDANQVLTNVPVWSGKGSAVDLGIKNEVFVTIPRGQAQSMEASVDVDEIIYAPLADGQIMGVVNVTLDEDTVFQ
;
A
#
# COMPACT_ATOMS: atom_id res chain seq x y z
N ALA A 1 -6.24 9.57 4.85
CA ALA A 1 -7.24 9.21 5.88
C ALA A 1 -6.66 8.17 6.86
N VAL A 2 -6.25 6.99 6.41
CA VAL A 2 -5.72 5.94 7.32
C VAL A 2 -4.48 6.44 8.09
N GLU A 3 -3.58 7.19 7.46
CA GLU A 3 -2.45 7.82 8.15
C GLU A 3 -2.91 8.76 9.28
N GLU A 4 -3.97 9.53 9.05
CA GLU A 4 -4.54 10.43 10.08
C GLU A 4 -5.16 9.63 11.24
N ILE A 5 -5.70 8.44 10.97
CA ILE A 5 -6.20 7.53 12.02
C ILE A 5 -5.02 7.02 12.84
N MET A 6 -3.94 6.60 12.22
CA MET A 6 -2.74 6.11 12.92
C MET A 6 -2.04 7.20 13.75
N ASN A 7 -2.08 8.43 13.26
CA ASN A 7 -1.57 9.60 14.00
C ASN A 7 -2.51 10.06 15.13
N GLY A 8 -3.70 9.46 15.28
CA GLY A 8 -4.68 9.83 16.31
C GLY A 8 -5.47 11.11 16.01
N ASN A 9 -5.38 11.63 14.79
CA ASN A 9 -6.09 12.83 14.34
C ASN A 9 -7.50 12.53 13.85
N LEU A 10 -7.81 11.26 13.57
CA LEU A 10 -9.08 10.79 13.03
C LEU A 10 -9.42 9.44 13.67
N SER A 11 -10.71 9.13 13.84
CA SER A 11 -11.21 7.84 14.28
C SER A 11 -12.18 7.25 13.25
N LEU A 12 -12.22 5.92 13.15
CA LEU A 12 -13.22 5.23 12.31
C LEU A 12 -14.65 5.56 12.70
N SER A 13 -14.91 5.86 13.98
CA SER A 13 -16.23 6.21 14.52
C SER A 13 -16.62 7.67 14.35
N ASP A 14 -15.68 8.55 13.94
CA ASP A 14 -15.97 9.96 13.74
C ASP A 14 -17.06 10.16 12.71
N GLN A 15 -17.95 11.11 13.00
CA GLN A 15 -19.09 11.42 12.16
C GLN A 15 -18.73 12.59 11.22
N VAL A 16 -18.74 12.32 9.95
CA VAL A 16 -18.44 13.27 8.88
C VAL A 16 -19.71 13.92 8.39
N HIS A 17 -19.76 15.25 8.44
CA HIS A 17 -20.87 16.01 7.87
C HIS A 17 -20.78 15.99 6.34
N ILE A 18 -21.88 15.63 5.67
CA ILE A 18 -21.95 15.57 4.21
C ILE A 18 -22.36 16.93 3.66
N SER A 19 -21.42 17.62 3.02
CA SER A 19 -21.64 18.90 2.36
C SER A 19 -22.49 18.75 1.09
N GLU A 20 -23.04 19.86 0.62
CA GLU A 20 -23.74 19.91 -0.67
C GLU A 20 -22.77 19.60 -1.84
N LYS A 21 -21.48 19.99 -1.74
CA LYS A 21 -20.45 19.67 -2.72
C LYS A 21 -20.25 18.15 -2.82
N ALA A 22 -20.02 17.49 -1.69
CA ALA A 22 -19.84 16.04 -1.64
C ALA A 22 -21.07 15.30 -2.18
N TRP A 23 -22.27 15.67 -1.75
CA TRP A 23 -23.51 15.05 -2.22
C TRP A 23 -23.75 15.21 -3.74
N ARG A 24 -23.36 16.36 -4.32
CA ARG A 24 -23.54 16.64 -5.75
C ARG A 24 -22.53 15.96 -6.64
N MET A 25 -21.47 15.36 -6.09
CA MET A 25 -20.44 14.69 -6.90
C MET A 25 -21.06 13.73 -7.92
N GLU A 26 -20.52 13.76 -9.12
CA GLU A 26 -20.94 12.90 -10.22
C GLU A 26 -20.13 11.60 -10.29
N GLY A 27 -20.48 10.72 -11.22
CA GLY A 27 -19.82 9.45 -11.43
C GLY A 27 -20.19 8.39 -10.38
N SER A 28 -19.20 7.69 -9.86
CA SER A 28 -19.43 6.63 -8.87
C SER A 28 -19.79 7.20 -7.51
N LYS A 29 -20.82 6.65 -6.86
CA LYS A 29 -21.36 7.14 -5.58
C LYS A 29 -21.56 6.02 -4.57
N MET A 30 -21.36 6.34 -3.32
CA MET A 30 -21.82 5.59 -2.16
C MET A 30 -23.29 5.93 -1.82
N PHE A 31 -23.80 7.03 -2.36
CA PHE A 31 -25.13 7.60 -2.14
C PHE A 31 -25.34 8.17 -0.73
N VAL A 32 -24.40 9.01 -0.30
CA VAL A 32 -24.53 9.77 0.95
C VAL A 32 -25.64 10.81 0.84
N GLY A 33 -26.34 11.07 1.95
CA GLY A 33 -27.38 12.09 2.01
C GLY A 33 -26.81 13.48 2.32
N VAL A 34 -27.29 14.52 1.65
CA VAL A 34 -26.90 15.90 1.97
C VAL A 34 -27.25 16.25 3.44
N ASN A 35 -26.37 16.95 4.14
CA ASN A 35 -26.51 17.31 5.55
C ASN A 35 -26.65 16.12 6.52
N SER A 36 -26.39 14.89 6.06
CA SER A 36 -26.33 13.73 6.94
C SER A 36 -24.96 13.64 7.63
N GLN A 37 -24.87 12.74 8.60
CA GLN A 37 -23.63 12.35 9.27
C GLN A 37 -23.33 10.91 8.87
N VAL A 38 -22.09 10.64 8.45
CA VAL A 38 -21.63 9.32 8.02
C VAL A 38 -20.32 8.98 8.72
N SER A 39 -20.18 7.76 9.20
CA SER A 39 -18.93 7.36 9.86
C SER A 39 -17.75 7.35 8.87
N VAL A 40 -16.55 7.67 9.37
CA VAL A 40 -15.31 7.53 8.61
C VAL A 40 -15.15 6.10 8.07
N GLU A 41 -15.54 5.09 8.87
CA GLU A 41 -15.50 3.69 8.48
C GLU A 41 -16.37 3.40 7.26
N ASP A 42 -17.61 3.88 7.23
CA ASP A 42 -18.52 3.71 6.08
C ASP A 42 -18.02 4.46 4.84
N LEU A 43 -17.49 5.69 5.03
CA LEU A 43 -16.90 6.45 3.93
C LEU A 43 -15.70 5.73 3.32
N LEU A 44 -14.82 5.15 4.13
CA LEU A 44 -13.68 4.36 3.63
C LEU A 44 -14.15 3.14 2.84
N ARG A 45 -15.18 2.40 3.30
CA ARG A 45 -15.78 1.31 2.52
C ARG A 45 -16.39 1.82 1.22
N GLY A 46 -17.12 2.93 1.27
CA GLY A 46 -17.68 3.55 0.07
C GLY A 46 -16.62 3.94 -0.96
N ILE A 47 -15.46 4.47 -0.52
CA ILE A 47 -14.33 4.82 -1.38
C ILE A 47 -13.66 3.58 -1.96
N ILE A 48 -13.36 2.59 -1.12
CA ILE A 48 -12.56 1.42 -1.51
C ILE A 48 -13.38 0.47 -2.39
N ILE A 49 -14.61 0.14 -1.97
CA ILE A 49 -15.43 -0.88 -2.61
C ILE A 49 -16.13 -0.33 -3.85
N GLN A 50 -16.78 0.83 -3.70
CA GLN A 50 -17.61 1.41 -4.77
C GLN A 50 -16.93 2.53 -5.54
N SER A 51 -15.78 3.02 -5.06
CA SER A 51 -15.12 4.20 -5.65
C SER A 51 -15.96 5.47 -5.53
N GLY A 52 -16.64 5.67 -4.38
CA GLY A 52 -17.57 6.77 -4.15
C GLY A 52 -16.89 8.13 -4.19
N ASN A 53 -17.15 8.94 -5.20
CA ASN A 53 -16.61 10.29 -5.31
C ASN A 53 -17.21 11.20 -4.23
N ASP A 54 -18.49 11.01 -3.92
CA ASP A 54 -19.19 11.66 -2.82
C ASP A 54 -18.53 11.40 -1.46
N ALA A 55 -18.16 10.15 -1.20
CA ALA A 55 -17.45 9.77 0.01
C ALA A 55 -16.00 10.32 0.03
N SER A 56 -15.33 10.36 -1.12
CA SER A 56 -13.96 10.90 -1.23
C SER A 56 -13.92 12.39 -0.91
N VAL A 57 -14.85 13.18 -1.44
CA VAL A 57 -14.94 14.61 -1.15
C VAL A 57 -15.33 14.85 0.30
N ALA A 58 -16.29 14.09 0.84
CA ALA A 58 -16.72 14.24 2.23
C ALA A 58 -15.57 14.02 3.22
N ILE A 59 -14.77 12.96 3.04
CA ILE A 59 -13.64 12.67 3.92
C ILE A 59 -12.51 13.70 3.74
N ALA A 60 -12.29 14.19 2.51
CA ALA A 60 -11.30 15.22 2.23
C ALA A 60 -11.63 16.54 2.94
N GLU A 61 -12.87 16.99 2.85
CA GLU A 61 -13.36 18.19 3.53
C GLU A 61 -13.28 18.05 5.06
N HIS A 62 -13.59 16.88 5.60
CA HIS A 62 -13.53 16.63 7.03
C HIS A 62 -12.10 16.68 7.58
N ILE A 63 -11.14 16.10 6.87
CA ILE A 63 -9.73 16.01 7.32
C ILE A 63 -9.01 17.33 7.14
N ALA A 64 -9.16 17.99 5.98
CA ALA A 64 -8.35 19.14 5.60
C ALA A 64 -9.14 20.47 5.54
N GLY A 65 -10.45 20.45 5.79
CA GLY A 65 -11.32 21.59 5.68
C GLY A 65 -11.75 21.94 4.26
N SER A 66 -11.04 21.45 3.24
CA SER A 66 -11.41 21.56 1.83
C SER A 66 -10.78 20.44 1.01
N GLU A 67 -11.35 20.15 -0.16
CA GLU A 67 -10.77 19.17 -1.08
C GLU A 67 -9.41 19.61 -1.63
N ASP A 68 -9.23 20.91 -1.90
CA ASP A 68 -7.96 21.46 -2.38
C ASP A 68 -6.83 21.27 -1.36
N ALA A 69 -7.10 21.61 -0.09
CA ALA A 69 -6.15 21.38 0.99
C ALA A 69 -5.83 19.90 1.19
N PHE A 70 -6.82 19.01 0.95
CA PHE A 70 -6.60 17.57 1.01
C PHE A 70 -5.74 17.09 -0.16
N ALA A 71 -5.91 17.63 -1.37
CA ALA A 71 -5.04 17.34 -2.50
C ALA A 71 -3.59 17.76 -2.24
N ASP A 72 -3.38 18.90 -1.59
CA ASP A 72 -2.04 19.33 -1.14
C ASP A 72 -1.44 18.34 -0.14
N MET A 73 -2.23 17.84 0.83
CA MET A 73 -1.79 16.77 1.73
C MET A 73 -1.42 15.49 0.97
N MET A 74 -2.22 15.08 -0.02
CA MET A 74 -1.92 13.91 -0.84
C MET A 74 -0.59 14.08 -1.58
N ASN A 75 -0.30 15.26 -2.12
CA ASN A 75 0.96 15.55 -2.79
C ASN A 75 2.14 15.52 -1.81
N GLN A 76 2.00 16.04 -0.60
CA GLN A 76 3.04 15.93 0.44
C GLN A 76 3.33 14.48 0.81
N TYR A 77 2.31 13.63 0.98
CA TYR A 77 2.49 12.19 1.21
C TYR A 77 3.15 11.50 0.02
N SER A 78 2.81 11.91 -1.20
CA SER A 78 3.44 11.42 -2.42
C SER A 78 4.95 11.67 -2.42
N GLU A 79 5.38 12.87 -2.03
CA GLU A 79 6.79 13.23 -1.88
C GLU A 79 7.49 12.37 -0.82
N VAL A 80 6.88 12.22 0.37
CA VAL A 80 7.42 11.39 1.46
C VAL A 80 7.57 9.92 1.06
N LEU A 81 6.68 9.42 0.20
CA LEU A 81 6.75 8.05 -0.34
C LEU A 81 7.72 7.92 -1.51
N GLY A 82 8.24 9.02 -2.06
CA GLY A 82 9.12 9.00 -3.24
C GLY A 82 8.38 8.80 -4.57
N MET A 83 7.09 9.14 -4.64
CA MET A 83 6.25 9.05 -5.83
C MET A 83 6.50 10.23 -6.79
N SER A 84 7.67 10.29 -7.41
CA SER A 84 8.17 11.45 -8.15
C SER A 84 7.46 11.74 -9.48
N ASN A 85 6.61 10.83 -9.96
CA ASN A 85 5.85 10.95 -11.21
C ASN A 85 4.33 10.91 -10.96
N SER A 86 3.91 11.42 -9.79
CA SER A 86 2.49 11.48 -9.42
C SER A 86 2.14 12.86 -8.93
N PHE A 87 0.94 13.32 -9.30
CA PHE A 87 0.39 14.59 -8.85
C PHE A 87 -1.13 14.49 -8.71
N PHE A 88 -1.63 14.92 -7.57
CA PHE A 88 -3.05 14.85 -7.21
C PHE A 88 -3.67 16.25 -7.24
N MET A 89 -4.75 16.40 -7.99
CA MET A 89 -5.52 17.64 -8.13
C MET A 89 -6.80 17.63 -7.28
N ASN A 90 -7.30 16.44 -6.95
CA ASN A 90 -8.52 16.27 -6.17
C ASN A 90 -8.53 14.89 -5.47
N SER A 91 -9.50 14.68 -4.60
CA SER A 91 -9.64 13.48 -3.78
C SER A 91 -10.26 12.28 -4.51
N SER A 92 -10.99 12.52 -5.59
CA SER A 92 -11.80 11.51 -6.29
C SER A 92 -11.08 10.87 -7.49
N GLY A 93 -10.11 11.57 -8.08
CA GLY A 93 -9.46 11.16 -9.30
C GLY A 93 -10.25 11.52 -10.58
N LEU A 94 -11.36 12.25 -10.47
CA LEU A 94 -12.08 12.72 -11.65
C LEU A 94 -11.27 13.77 -12.40
N ASP A 95 -11.25 13.65 -13.72
CA ASP A 95 -10.65 14.65 -14.60
C ASP A 95 -11.50 15.94 -14.58
N THR A 96 -10.83 17.08 -14.68
CA THR A 96 -11.45 18.37 -14.93
C THR A 96 -11.12 18.82 -16.36
N GLU A 97 -11.80 19.85 -16.86
CA GLU A 97 -11.53 20.37 -18.22
C GLU A 97 -10.09 20.89 -18.42
N VAL A 98 -9.40 21.23 -17.32
CA VAL A 98 -8.09 21.91 -17.36
C VAL A 98 -6.98 21.09 -16.73
N TYR A 99 -7.29 20.24 -15.73
CA TYR A 99 -6.30 19.55 -14.92
C TYR A 99 -6.62 18.07 -14.77
N TYR A 100 -5.56 17.26 -14.72
CA TYR A 100 -5.63 15.81 -14.57
C TYR A 100 -4.83 15.37 -13.36
N ASN A 101 -5.34 14.34 -12.65
CA ASN A 101 -4.53 13.58 -11.74
C ASN A 101 -3.56 12.72 -12.57
N THR A 102 -2.28 12.74 -12.22
CA THR A 102 -1.26 11.95 -12.93
C THR A 102 -0.57 11.00 -11.98
N MET A 103 -0.35 9.76 -12.42
CA MET A 103 0.35 8.73 -11.64
C MET A 103 1.08 7.79 -12.57
N SER A 104 2.30 7.38 -12.16
CA SER A 104 3.00 6.30 -12.86
C SER A 104 2.66 4.93 -12.26
N ALA A 105 2.83 3.86 -13.05
CA ALA A 105 2.66 2.50 -12.55
C ALA A 105 3.64 2.18 -11.40
N ARG A 106 4.86 2.72 -11.46
CA ARG A 106 5.86 2.60 -10.39
C ARG A 106 5.35 3.25 -9.10
N ASP A 107 4.88 4.47 -9.16
CA ASP A 107 4.42 5.22 -7.99
C ASP A 107 3.19 4.55 -7.36
N LEU A 108 2.27 4.05 -8.19
CA LEU A 108 1.14 3.25 -7.69
C LEU A 108 1.58 1.96 -7.00
N SER A 109 2.68 1.32 -7.45
CA SER A 109 3.23 0.16 -6.74
C SER A 109 3.86 0.53 -5.40
N ILE A 110 4.52 1.68 -5.30
CA ILE A 110 5.06 2.24 -4.06
C ILE A 110 3.92 2.53 -3.07
N LEU A 111 2.87 3.20 -3.53
CA LEU A 111 1.68 3.49 -2.71
C LEU A 111 1.01 2.20 -2.22
N ALA A 112 0.85 1.22 -3.11
CA ALA A 112 0.27 -0.08 -2.76
C ALA A 112 1.10 -0.81 -1.70
N GLN A 113 2.43 -0.86 -1.87
CA GLN A 113 3.34 -1.45 -0.91
C GLN A 113 3.24 -0.74 0.45
N ALA A 114 3.26 0.60 0.47
CA ALA A 114 3.13 1.38 1.69
C ALA A 114 1.78 1.12 2.38
N THR A 115 0.68 1.04 1.62
CA THR A 115 -0.65 0.73 2.14
C THR A 115 -0.70 -0.64 2.81
N ILE A 116 -0.12 -1.66 2.19
CA ILE A 116 -0.11 -3.02 2.72
C ILE A 116 0.79 -3.12 3.96
N SER A 117 2.01 -2.55 3.90
CA SER A 117 3.00 -2.73 4.95
C SER A 117 2.81 -1.83 6.17
N ARG A 118 2.37 -0.57 5.95
CA ARG A 118 2.22 0.42 7.04
C ARG A 118 0.82 0.43 7.64
N HIS A 119 -0.19 -0.03 6.89
CA HIS A 119 -1.61 0.04 7.26
C HIS A 119 -2.28 -1.34 7.26
N ALA A 120 -1.55 -2.37 7.68
CA ALA A 120 -1.99 -3.76 7.66
C ALA A 120 -3.33 -3.99 8.38
N ASP A 121 -3.59 -3.28 9.47
CA ASP A 121 -4.84 -3.38 10.24
C ASP A 121 -6.08 -2.89 9.46
N TYR A 122 -5.91 -1.98 8.51
CA TYR A 122 -6.98 -1.42 7.68
C TYR A 122 -7.04 -2.05 6.30
N TYR A 123 -5.98 -2.74 5.88
CA TYR A 123 -5.90 -3.35 4.57
C TYR A 123 -7.01 -4.38 4.27
N PRO A 124 -7.54 -5.16 5.23
CA PRO A 124 -8.62 -6.11 4.98
C PRO A 124 -9.88 -5.53 4.33
N ILE A 125 -10.14 -4.22 4.47
CA ILE A 125 -11.27 -3.55 3.80
C ILE A 125 -11.19 -3.70 2.27
N TYR A 126 -9.98 -3.75 1.70
CA TYR A 126 -9.77 -3.92 0.25
C TYR A 126 -10.22 -5.29 -0.28
N ALA A 127 -10.28 -6.30 0.58
CA ALA A 127 -10.76 -7.64 0.26
C ALA A 127 -12.28 -7.80 0.40
N GLU A 128 -12.98 -6.82 0.97
CA GLU A 128 -14.43 -6.86 1.11
C GLU A 128 -15.08 -6.87 -0.28
N ARG A 129 -15.94 -7.87 -0.51
CA ARG A 129 -16.57 -8.09 -1.83
C ARG A 129 -17.78 -7.21 -2.06
N GLU A 130 -18.43 -6.78 -1.00
CA GLU A 130 -19.66 -5.98 -1.05
C GLU A 130 -19.80 -5.11 0.20
N PHE A 131 -20.54 -4.04 0.05
CA PHE A 131 -20.88 -3.12 1.12
C PHE A 131 -22.32 -2.66 0.96
N THR A 132 -23.05 -2.53 2.06
CA THR A 132 -24.42 -2.02 2.04
C THR A 132 -24.50 -0.74 2.86
N TYR A 133 -24.94 0.33 2.24
CA TYR A 133 -25.20 1.61 2.88
C TYR A 133 -26.57 2.14 2.46
N ASN A 134 -27.38 2.64 3.41
CA ASN A 134 -28.75 3.10 3.17
C ASN A 134 -29.61 2.10 2.37
N ASP A 135 -29.54 0.82 2.73
CA ASP A 135 -30.22 -0.28 2.03
C ASP A 135 -29.78 -0.49 0.57
N ILE A 136 -28.74 0.19 0.11
CA ILE A 136 -28.15 0.03 -1.22
C ILE A 136 -26.93 -0.89 -1.11
N ARG A 137 -27.09 -2.11 -1.63
CA ARG A 137 -25.99 -3.08 -1.72
C ARG A 137 -25.16 -2.80 -2.96
N GLN A 138 -23.85 -2.65 -2.77
CA GLN A 138 -22.88 -2.36 -3.82
C GLN A 138 -21.75 -3.37 -3.80
N THR A 139 -21.32 -3.81 -4.98
CA THR A 139 -20.30 -4.84 -5.15
C THR A 139 -18.93 -4.19 -5.42
N ASN A 140 -17.86 -4.76 -4.88
CA ASN A 140 -16.52 -4.30 -5.17
C ASN A 140 -16.21 -4.37 -6.67
N ARG A 141 -15.67 -3.28 -7.21
CA ARG A 141 -15.36 -3.15 -8.63
C ARG A 141 -14.15 -3.96 -9.07
N ASN A 142 -13.35 -4.46 -8.14
CA ASN A 142 -12.25 -5.38 -8.43
C ASN A 142 -12.80 -6.80 -8.65
N SER A 143 -13.05 -7.15 -9.90
CA SER A 143 -13.61 -8.46 -10.26
C SER A 143 -12.68 -9.64 -9.92
N LEU A 144 -11.38 -9.42 -9.72
CA LEU A 144 -10.45 -10.49 -9.35
C LEU A 144 -10.69 -11.04 -7.96
N LEU A 145 -11.27 -10.26 -7.03
CA LEU A 145 -11.68 -10.74 -5.70
C LEU A 145 -12.69 -11.91 -5.78
N PHE A 146 -13.42 -12.02 -6.89
CA PHE A 146 -14.42 -13.07 -7.12
C PHE A 146 -13.87 -14.24 -7.94
N ARG A 147 -12.72 -14.06 -8.62
CA ARG A 147 -12.13 -15.02 -9.56
C ARG A 147 -10.94 -15.77 -8.97
N ASP A 148 -10.16 -15.11 -8.11
CA ASP A 148 -8.95 -15.69 -7.49
C ASP A 148 -8.98 -15.45 -5.97
N ARG A 149 -8.99 -16.55 -5.22
CA ARG A 149 -9.02 -16.54 -3.75
C ARG A 149 -7.78 -15.94 -3.10
N ASN A 150 -6.68 -15.85 -3.85
CA ASN A 150 -5.42 -15.29 -3.34
C ASN A 150 -5.37 -13.76 -3.49
N VAL A 151 -6.27 -13.18 -4.31
CA VAL A 151 -6.38 -11.73 -4.46
C VAL A 151 -7.11 -11.13 -3.26
N ASP A 152 -6.50 -10.14 -2.62
CA ASP A 152 -6.98 -9.47 -1.41
C ASP A 152 -7.08 -7.94 -1.52
N GLY A 153 -6.93 -7.40 -2.71
CA GLY A 153 -7.02 -5.97 -3.01
C GLY A 153 -6.71 -5.68 -4.48
N MET A 154 -6.59 -4.45 -4.92
CA MET A 154 -6.76 -3.22 -4.13
C MET A 154 -7.85 -2.34 -4.76
N LYS A 155 -7.49 -1.59 -5.84
CA LYS A 155 -8.34 -0.51 -6.33
C LYS A 155 -8.37 -0.45 -7.85
N THR A 156 -9.56 -0.25 -8.37
CA THR A 156 -9.80 0.05 -9.80
C THR A 156 -9.88 1.55 -10.02
N GLY A 157 -9.50 1.99 -11.21
CA GLY A 157 -9.71 3.36 -11.70
C GLY A 157 -10.20 3.36 -13.13
N TRP A 158 -10.90 4.42 -13.51
CA TRP A 158 -11.29 4.69 -14.89
C TRP A 158 -11.59 6.16 -15.08
N THR A 159 -11.00 6.75 -16.10
CA THR A 159 -11.42 8.00 -16.73
C THR A 159 -11.27 7.86 -18.25
N ASP A 160 -11.85 8.77 -19.03
CA ASP A 160 -11.69 8.76 -20.50
C ASP A 160 -10.21 8.88 -20.89
N ALA A 161 -9.43 9.69 -20.17
CA ALA A 161 -8.00 9.88 -20.43
C ALA A 161 -7.14 8.70 -19.98
N ALA A 162 -7.43 8.12 -18.80
CA ALA A 162 -6.60 7.07 -18.21
C ALA A 162 -6.92 5.67 -18.72
N GLY A 163 -8.10 5.44 -19.32
CA GLY A 163 -8.59 4.09 -19.61
C GLY A 163 -8.88 3.28 -18.35
N TYR A 164 -9.04 1.99 -18.48
CA TYR A 164 -9.32 1.10 -17.34
C TYR A 164 -8.04 0.67 -16.66
N CYS A 165 -7.94 0.97 -15.35
CA CYS A 165 -6.77 0.73 -14.52
C CYS A 165 -7.12 -0.19 -13.34
N LEU A 166 -6.13 -0.98 -12.88
CA LEU A 166 -6.24 -1.82 -11.70
C LEU A 166 -4.89 -1.92 -11.00
N VAL A 167 -4.86 -1.57 -9.73
CA VAL A 167 -3.83 -1.99 -8.79
C VAL A 167 -4.38 -3.19 -8.04
N ALA A 168 -3.68 -4.31 -8.08
CA ALA A 168 -4.09 -5.53 -7.38
C ALA A 168 -2.97 -6.07 -6.52
N SER A 169 -3.34 -6.75 -5.43
CA SER A 169 -2.45 -7.53 -4.60
C SER A 169 -2.99 -8.94 -4.45
N ALA A 170 -2.08 -9.90 -4.40
CA ALA A 170 -2.39 -11.30 -4.13
C ALA A 170 -1.28 -11.92 -3.28
N GLU A 171 -1.67 -12.86 -2.41
CA GLU A 171 -0.73 -13.61 -1.58
C GLU A 171 -0.92 -15.11 -1.76
N ARG A 172 0.18 -15.82 -1.96
CA ARG A 172 0.20 -17.27 -2.11
C ARG A 172 1.49 -17.83 -1.51
N ASP A 173 1.36 -18.82 -0.63
CA ASP A 173 2.49 -19.56 -0.05
C ASP A 173 3.56 -18.63 0.56
N GLY A 174 3.13 -17.56 1.23
CA GLY A 174 4.00 -16.56 1.86
C GLY A 174 4.62 -15.55 0.89
N MET A 175 4.36 -15.63 -0.41
CA MET A 175 4.75 -14.63 -1.39
C MET A 175 3.60 -13.69 -1.71
N ARG A 176 3.81 -12.39 -1.54
CA ARG A 176 2.88 -11.34 -1.94
C ARG A 176 3.35 -10.66 -3.22
N LEU A 177 2.43 -10.48 -4.15
CA LEU A 177 2.67 -9.72 -5.38
C LEU A 177 1.74 -8.52 -5.46
N ILE A 178 2.27 -7.42 -5.98
CA ILE A 178 1.52 -6.23 -6.38
C ILE A 178 1.62 -6.11 -7.89
N SER A 179 0.49 -5.92 -8.55
CA SER A 179 0.42 -5.68 -9.99
C SER A 179 -0.27 -4.35 -10.26
N VAL A 180 0.28 -3.58 -11.18
CA VAL A 180 -0.29 -2.32 -11.65
C VAL A 180 -0.51 -2.40 -13.15
N VAL A 181 -1.76 -2.34 -13.56
CA VAL A 181 -2.18 -2.34 -14.97
C VAL A 181 -2.95 -1.06 -15.25
N MET A 182 -2.54 -0.32 -16.27
CA MET A 182 -3.10 0.99 -16.63
C MET A 182 -3.45 1.04 -18.12
N GLY A 183 -4.40 1.89 -18.48
CA GLY A 183 -4.68 2.23 -19.88
C GLY A 183 -5.33 1.12 -20.70
N THR A 184 -6.01 0.16 -20.10
CA THR A 184 -6.67 -0.92 -20.85
C THR A 184 -8.00 -0.47 -21.43
N ALA A 185 -8.48 -1.20 -22.46
CA ALA A 185 -9.68 -0.83 -23.20
C ALA A 185 -11.01 -1.17 -22.48
N SER A 186 -10.98 -2.02 -21.44
CA SER A 186 -12.19 -2.48 -20.74
C SER A 186 -11.91 -2.98 -19.32
N GLU A 187 -12.98 -3.12 -18.53
CA GLU A 187 -12.92 -3.75 -17.21
C GLU A 187 -12.39 -5.18 -17.27
N GLU A 188 -12.81 -5.94 -18.28
CA GLU A 188 -12.37 -7.31 -18.47
C GLU A 188 -10.87 -7.35 -18.84
N SER A 189 -10.43 -6.45 -19.74
CA SER A 189 -9.02 -6.39 -20.15
C SER A 189 -8.09 -6.08 -18.97
N ARG A 190 -8.44 -5.12 -18.09
CA ARG A 190 -7.61 -4.83 -16.91
C ARG A 190 -7.50 -6.04 -15.98
N ALA A 191 -8.59 -6.81 -15.82
CA ALA A 191 -8.59 -8.01 -14.99
C ALA A 191 -7.74 -9.12 -15.61
N ILE A 192 -7.86 -9.38 -16.91
CA ILE A 192 -7.08 -10.38 -17.64
C ILE A 192 -5.58 -10.06 -17.60
N GLU A 193 -5.19 -8.82 -17.89
CA GLU A 193 -3.78 -8.43 -17.89
C GLU A 193 -3.17 -8.50 -16.49
N THR A 194 -3.92 -8.09 -15.47
CA THR A 194 -3.51 -8.24 -14.07
C THR A 194 -3.30 -9.73 -13.71
N GLN A 195 -4.22 -10.60 -14.11
CA GLN A 195 -4.12 -12.03 -13.82
C GLN A 195 -2.92 -12.68 -14.54
N LYS A 196 -2.57 -12.23 -15.75
CA LYS A 196 -1.36 -12.67 -16.45
C LYS A 196 -0.09 -12.30 -15.66
N LEU A 197 0.01 -11.05 -15.18
CA LEU A 197 1.15 -10.59 -14.37
C LEU A 197 1.25 -11.38 -13.06
N MET A 198 0.15 -11.58 -12.35
CA MET A 198 0.13 -12.39 -11.13
C MET A 198 0.55 -13.84 -11.40
N THR A 199 0.02 -14.44 -12.47
CA THR A 199 0.38 -15.81 -12.89
C THR A 199 1.87 -15.91 -13.23
N TYR A 200 2.41 -14.91 -13.94
CA TYR A 200 3.85 -14.84 -14.24
C TYR A 200 4.66 -14.78 -12.94
N GLY A 201 4.35 -13.85 -12.04
CA GLY A 201 5.08 -13.69 -10.79
C GLY A 201 5.07 -14.96 -9.95
N PHE A 202 3.90 -15.55 -9.67
CA PHE A 202 3.80 -16.78 -8.89
C PHE A 202 4.40 -18.01 -9.56
N ARG A 203 4.51 -18.02 -10.89
CA ARG A 203 5.12 -19.13 -11.62
C ARG A 203 6.63 -19.09 -11.62
N TYR A 204 7.22 -17.89 -11.77
CA TYR A 204 8.65 -17.74 -12.02
C TYR A 204 9.44 -17.26 -10.81
N PHE A 205 8.78 -16.83 -9.75
CA PHE A 205 9.42 -16.35 -8.53
C PHE A 205 8.96 -17.15 -7.32
N GLU A 206 9.76 -17.10 -6.27
CA GLU A 206 9.46 -17.66 -4.95
C GLU A 206 10.07 -16.80 -3.85
N THR A 207 9.42 -16.77 -2.69
CA THR A 207 9.89 -16.01 -1.53
C THR A 207 10.45 -16.97 -0.50
N HIS A 208 11.62 -16.66 0.01
CA HIS A 208 12.30 -17.40 1.08
C HIS A 208 12.43 -16.52 2.31
N LYS A 209 12.07 -17.06 3.46
CA LYS A 209 12.41 -16.46 4.75
C LYS A 209 13.84 -16.80 5.07
N LEU A 210 14.69 -15.77 5.22
CA LEU A 210 16.10 -15.94 5.50
C LEU A 210 16.40 -15.87 6.99
N TYR A 211 15.74 -14.95 7.70
CA TYR A 211 16.00 -14.73 9.13
C TYR A 211 14.70 -14.50 9.88
N ASP A 212 14.65 -14.99 11.10
CA ASP A 212 13.59 -14.73 12.05
C ASP A 212 13.77 -13.36 12.72
N ALA A 213 12.69 -12.77 13.20
CA ALA A 213 12.76 -11.55 14.01
C ALA A 213 13.61 -11.79 15.27
N ASN A 214 14.45 -10.84 15.60
CA ASN A 214 15.41 -10.89 16.72
C ASN A 214 16.43 -12.04 16.65
N GLN A 215 16.66 -12.61 15.47
CA GLN A 215 17.69 -13.62 15.28
C GLN A 215 19.07 -12.99 15.42
N VAL A 216 19.90 -13.57 16.31
CA VAL A 216 21.32 -13.20 16.43
C VAL A 216 22.10 -13.77 15.25
N LEU A 217 22.85 -12.91 14.56
CA LEU A 217 23.64 -13.26 13.39
C LEU A 217 25.12 -13.35 13.70
N THR A 218 25.64 -12.47 14.57
CA THR A 218 27.05 -12.43 14.94
C THR A 218 27.25 -11.89 16.34
N ASN A 219 28.42 -12.21 16.93
CA ASN A 219 28.84 -11.68 18.22
C ASN A 219 30.13 -10.88 18.01
N VAL A 220 30.17 -9.61 18.40
CA VAL A 220 31.27 -8.68 18.13
C VAL A 220 31.86 -8.17 19.44
N PRO A 221 33.21 -8.13 19.57
CA PRO A 221 33.87 -7.57 20.73
C PRO A 221 33.54 -6.09 20.96
N VAL A 222 33.29 -5.72 22.24
CA VAL A 222 33.01 -4.33 22.65
C VAL A 222 34.13 -3.81 23.53
N TRP A 223 34.68 -2.67 23.14
CA TRP A 223 35.69 -1.97 23.92
C TRP A 223 35.07 -0.89 24.81
N SER A 224 35.68 -0.69 25.97
CA SER A 224 35.23 0.29 26.97
C SER A 224 33.84 0.05 27.53
N GLY A 225 33.29 -1.14 27.34
CA GLY A 225 31.98 -1.57 27.87
C GLY A 225 32.12 -2.35 29.18
N LYS A 226 31.00 -2.59 29.89
CA LYS A 226 30.93 -3.52 31.03
C LYS A 226 31.01 -4.97 30.58
N GLY A 227 30.53 -5.28 29.39
CA GLY A 227 30.61 -6.58 28.73
C GLY A 227 31.79 -6.62 27.73
N SER A 228 32.29 -7.81 27.42
CA SER A 228 33.37 -8.01 26.45
C SER A 228 32.89 -8.13 25.01
N ALA A 229 31.61 -8.42 24.79
CA ALA A 229 31.04 -8.58 23.46
C ALA A 229 29.51 -8.25 23.47
N VAL A 230 28.97 -8.04 22.32
CA VAL A 230 27.52 -7.79 22.09
C VAL A 230 27.03 -8.67 20.95
N ASP A 231 25.81 -9.19 21.11
CA ASP A 231 25.11 -9.89 20.05
C ASP A 231 24.46 -8.89 19.09
N LEU A 232 24.75 -9.03 17.81
CA LEU A 232 24.13 -8.26 16.74
C LEU A 232 23.21 -9.16 15.93
N GLY A 233 22.04 -8.64 15.58
CA GLY A 233 21.03 -9.40 14.88
C GLY A 233 20.06 -8.55 14.09
N ILE A 234 19.08 -9.20 13.53
CA ILE A 234 18.00 -8.60 12.73
C ILE A 234 16.79 -8.35 13.62
N LYS A 235 16.26 -7.13 13.59
CA LYS A 235 15.08 -6.77 14.39
C LYS A 235 13.79 -7.40 13.86
N ASN A 236 13.63 -7.42 12.53
CA ASN A 236 12.43 -7.90 11.85
C ASN A 236 12.74 -9.18 11.06
N GLU A 237 11.70 -9.95 10.71
CA GLU A 237 11.85 -11.05 9.77
C GLU A 237 12.34 -10.54 8.42
N VAL A 238 13.23 -11.30 7.77
CA VAL A 238 13.75 -10.98 6.44
C VAL A 238 13.28 -12.02 5.44
N PHE A 239 12.62 -11.52 4.41
CA PHE A 239 12.16 -12.30 3.27
C PHE A 239 12.81 -11.79 1.99
N VAL A 240 13.21 -12.69 1.11
CA VAL A 240 13.75 -12.36 -0.21
C VAL A 240 12.98 -13.10 -1.27
N THR A 241 12.58 -12.38 -2.33
CA THR A 241 11.91 -12.93 -3.50
C THR A 241 12.92 -13.05 -4.65
N ILE A 242 13.10 -14.26 -5.15
CA ILE A 242 14.08 -14.59 -6.18
C ILE A 242 13.43 -15.40 -7.30
N PRO A 243 14.09 -15.54 -8.47
CA PRO A 243 13.64 -16.47 -9.48
C PRO A 243 13.62 -17.90 -8.93
N ARG A 244 12.58 -18.64 -9.29
CA ARG A 244 12.34 -20.00 -8.77
C ARG A 244 13.47 -20.96 -9.10
N GLY A 245 13.90 -21.71 -8.08
CA GLY A 245 14.96 -22.70 -8.21
C GLY A 245 16.38 -22.15 -8.03
N GLN A 246 16.55 -20.87 -7.71
CA GLN A 246 17.86 -20.25 -7.52
C GLN A 246 18.25 -20.08 -6.04
N ALA A 247 17.49 -20.64 -5.12
CA ALA A 247 17.75 -20.48 -3.68
C ALA A 247 19.17 -20.94 -3.26
N GLN A 248 19.76 -21.90 -3.96
CA GLN A 248 21.11 -22.41 -3.65
C GLN A 248 22.23 -21.46 -4.11
N SER A 249 21.94 -20.50 -4.99
CA SER A 249 22.89 -19.48 -5.46
C SER A 249 22.84 -18.21 -4.59
N MET A 250 22.01 -18.18 -3.56
CA MET A 250 21.99 -17.05 -2.62
C MET A 250 23.16 -17.13 -1.66
N GLU A 251 23.85 -16.02 -1.50
CA GLU A 251 24.87 -15.83 -0.49
C GLU A 251 24.46 -14.70 0.45
N ALA A 252 24.66 -14.90 1.75
CA ALA A 252 24.40 -13.88 2.76
C ALA A 252 25.66 -13.53 3.51
N SER A 253 25.95 -12.25 3.66
CA SER A 253 27.08 -11.73 4.41
C SER A 253 26.63 -10.65 5.39
N VAL A 254 27.35 -10.57 6.50
CA VAL A 254 27.16 -9.53 7.51
C VAL A 254 28.37 -8.61 7.46
N ASP A 255 28.12 -7.34 7.17
CA ASP A 255 29.15 -6.30 7.17
C ASP A 255 29.00 -5.47 8.45
N VAL A 256 29.98 -5.56 9.35
CA VAL A 256 30.00 -4.89 10.64
C VAL A 256 31.42 -4.60 11.03
N ASP A 257 31.65 -3.52 11.74
CA ASP A 257 32.97 -3.20 12.27
C ASP A 257 33.50 -4.32 13.18
N GLU A 258 34.72 -4.74 12.97
CA GLU A 258 35.36 -5.78 13.76
C GLU A 258 35.46 -5.46 15.27
N ILE A 259 35.43 -4.17 15.61
CA ILE A 259 35.50 -3.66 16.97
C ILE A 259 34.50 -2.54 17.17
N ILE A 260 33.67 -2.69 18.19
CA ILE A 260 32.66 -1.72 18.56
C ILE A 260 33.02 -1.07 19.90
N TYR A 261 32.74 0.20 20.04
CA TYR A 261 32.99 0.97 21.27
C TYR A 261 31.69 1.30 22.03
N ALA A 262 31.70 1.05 23.34
CA ALA A 262 30.61 1.50 24.21
C ALA A 262 30.63 3.04 24.40
N PRO A 263 29.46 3.69 24.71
CA PRO A 263 28.17 3.06 24.97
C PRO A 263 27.37 2.70 23.70
N LEU A 264 26.60 1.65 23.77
CA LEU A 264 25.68 1.21 22.70
C LEU A 264 24.24 1.31 23.20
N ALA A 265 23.33 1.71 22.32
CA ALA A 265 21.92 1.71 22.59
C ALA A 265 21.25 0.48 21.98
N ASP A 266 20.22 -0.04 22.65
CA ASP A 266 19.38 -1.09 22.06
C ASP A 266 18.73 -0.60 20.78
N GLY A 267 18.75 -1.43 19.71
CA GLY A 267 18.24 -1.09 18.39
C GLY A 267 19.16 -0.14 17.57
N GLN A 268 20.37 0.18 18.06
CA GLN A 268 21.33 0.95 17.28
C GLN A 268 21.80 0.14 16.07
N ILE A 269 21.79 0.76 14.89
CA ILE A 269 22.29 0.15 13.66
C ILE A 269 23.82 0.10 13.73
N MET A 270 24.39 -1.11 13.66
CA MET A 270 25.82 -1.37 13.79
C MET A 270 26.43 -2.04 12.56
N GLY A 271 25.63 -2.38 11.59
CA GLY A 271 26.08 -3.06 10.37
C GLY A 271 24.95 -3.29 9.39
N VAL A 272 25.29 -4.01 8.33
CA VAL A 272 24.38 -4.31 7.22
C VAL A 272 24.45 -5.80 6.90
N VAL A 273 23.29 -6.38 6.61
CA VAL A 273 23.20 -7.74 6.04
C VAL A 273 23.00 -7.60 4.54
N ASN A 274 23.93 -8.12 3.78
CA ASN A 274 23.84 -8.17 2.33
C ASN A 274 23.44 -9.59 1.90
N VAL A 275 22.43 -9.70 1.04
CA VAL A 275 22.09 -10.96 0.37
C VAL A 275 22.25 -10.77 -1.13
N THR A 276 23.05 -11.61 -1.74
CA THR A 276 23.34 -11.59 -3.19
C THR A 276 22.81 -12.84 -3.87
N LEU A 277 22.46 -12.70 -5.12
CA LEU A 277 22.12 -13.77 -6.04
C LEU A 277 22.97 -13.56 -7.30
N ASP A 278 23.90 -14.49 -7.60
CA ASP A 278 24.80 -14.39 -8.75
C ASP A 278 25.49 -13.00 -8.86
N GLU A 279 26.02 -12.46 -7.75
CA GLU A 279 26.68 -11.15 -7.59
C GLU A 279 25.72 -9.93 -7.51
N ASP A 280 24.43 -10.07 -7.87
CA ASP A 280 23.46 -8.99 -7.72
C ASP A 280 22.93 -8.92 -6.29
N THR A 281 22.93 -7.72 -5.68
CA THR A 281 22.34 -7.52 -4.35
C THR A 281 20.81 -7.57 -4.46
N VAL A 282 20.21 -8.57 -3.80
CA VAL A 282 18.74 -8.77 -3.78
C VAL A 282 18.11 -8.30 -2.48
N PHE A 283 18.91 -8.07 -1.42
CA PHE A 283 18.50 -7.49 -0.14
C PHE A 283 19.68 -6.82 0.55
N GLN A 284 19.41 -5.68 1.22
CA GLN A 284 20.35 -4.96 2.07
C GLN A 284 19.63 -4.28 3.25
#